data_5c87ba240e136497da4dad5a8ddbd5c5
#
_entry.id   5c87ba240e136497da4dad5a8ddbd5c5
#
_cell.length_a   1.000
_cell.length_b   1.000
_cell.length_c   1.000
_cell.angle_alpha   90.00
_cell.angle_beta   90.00
_cell.angle_gamma   90.00
#
_symmetry.space_group_name_H-M   'P 1'
#
loop_
_entity.id
_entity.type
_entity.pdbx_description
1 polymer ?
#
loop_
_entity_poly.entity_id
_entity_poly.type
_entity_poly.pdbx_seq_one_letter_code
_entity_poly.pdbx_strand_id
1 'polypeptide(L)'
;MTKPAKTHESLYEKTFLMINVASIDENDENPRSSIENIDDLKASIKAHGLLQPIVVRDGLPNHHWKVIAGSRRFRACKELGMGAVPCYVIHVDDEKAFELATAENVVRENMTAVDEANAVAKLFAQGKGRTEIGAMFGKSARWAEGRRRIVELGDKAMKALAAGKINLGHAEVLTMCPKEDIEKWLGMAQWRSPEELKRAIMNEKPLLEKAPFNAKKVCKNCENRSDCQRDLFGDVQNSYCLNRECFEKNVKKAVETIRKQLTANGYTEVPEDDYSAAMYGWSGYCQVDDEDEDNQKTIEELKAKGAKPMFWIDEDTAEYGVVYKDDSSNSDDDG
;
A
#
# COMPACT_ATOMS: atom_id res chain seq x y z
N MET A 1 34.98 -34.56 -25.54
CA MET A 1 35.64 -34.10 -24.30
C MET A 1 34.68 -33.10 -23.62
N THR A 2 33.89 -33.59 -22.73
CA THR A 2 32.95 -32.80 -21.92
C THR A 2 33.74 -32.06 -20.84
N LYS A 3 33.61 -30.72 -20.81
CA LYS A 3 34.16 -29.88 -19.73
C LYS A 3 33.59 -30.35 -18.39
N PRO A 4 34.40 -30.52 -17.35
CA PRO A 4 33.90 -30.86 -16.04
C PRO A 4 33.01 -29.70 -15.54
N ALA A 5 31.86 -30.06 -14.94
CA ALA A 5 30.98 -29.12 -14.27
C ALA A 5 31.82 -28.38 -13.19
N LYS A 6 31.72 -27.05 -13.17
CA LYS A 6 32.32 -26.24 -12.11
C LYS A 6 31.67 -26.70 -10.79
N THR A 7 32.50 -27.35 -9.95
CA THR A 7 32.17 -27.58 -8.55
C THR A 7 31.84 -26.23 -7.94
N HIS A 8 30.68 -26.13 -7.31
CA HIS A 8 30.32 -24.99 -6.46
C HIS A 8 31.35 -24.95 -5.32
N GLU A 9 32.43 -24.20 -5.49
CA GLU A 9 33.25 -23.77 -4.38
C GLU A 9 32.33 -23.01 -3.41
N SER A 10 32.33 -23.43 -2.14
CA SER A 10 31.55 -22.74 -1.12
C SER A 10 32.09 -21.32 -1.02
N LEU A 11 31.22 -20.35 -1.24
CA LEU A 11 31.53 -18.89 -1.21
C LEU A 11 32.17 -18.45 0.13
N TYR A 12 32.23 -19.33 1.13
CA TYR A 12 32.75 -19.06 2.47
C TYR A 12 33.55 -20.24 2.97
N GLU A 13 34.70 -19.96 3.55
CA GLU A 13 35.45 -20.96 4.34
C GLU A 13 34.62 -21.38 5.55
N LYS A 14 34.39 -22.70 5.68
CA LYS A 14 33.66 -23.30 6.79
C LYS A 14 34.61 -24.16 7.60
N THR A 15 34.88 -23.78 8.83
CA THR A 15 35.68 -24.58 9.75
C THR A 15 34.76 -25.44 10.62
N PHE A 16 34.99 -26.75 10.66
CA PHE A 16 34.23 -27.65 11.53
C PHE A 16 34.85 -27.69 12.93
N LEU A 17 34.05 -27.39 13.96
CA LEU A 17 34.49 -27.39 15.35
C LEU A 17 33.43 -28.01 16.26
N MET A 18 33.88 -28.64 17.35
CA MET A 18 33.00 -28.96 18.50
C MET A 18 33.00 -27.77 19.44
N ILE A 19 31.88 -27.14 19.62
CA ILE A 19 31.74 -25.90 20.40
C ILE A 19 30.88 -26.17 21.64
N ASN A 20 31.28 -25.63 22.81
CA ASN A 20 30.53 -25.74 24.03
C ASN A 20 29.17 -24.96 23.84
N VAL A 21 28.06 -25.62 24.20
CA VAL A 21 26.70 -25.02 24.07
C VAL A 21 26.60 -23.73 24.86
N ALA A 22 27.29 -23.61 26.02
CA ALA A 22 27.28 -22.40 26.82
C ALA A 22 28.00 -21.20 26.16
N SER A 23 28.83 -21.44 25.14
CA SER A 23 29.51 -20.38 24.39
C SER A 23 28.79 -20.00 23.09
N ILE A 24 27.56 -20.51 22.87
CA ILE A 24 26.78 -20.23 21.68
C ILE A 24 25.56 -19.42 22.07
N ASP A 25 25.39 -18.27 21.45
CA ASP A 25 24.23 -17.39 21.60
C ASP A 25 23.18 -17.65 20.51
N GLU A 26 21.89 -17.61 20.91
CA GLU A 26 20.81 -17.65 19.94
C GLU A 26 20.81 -16.37 19.10
N ASN A 27 20.30 -16.46 17.90
CA ASN A 27 20.13 -15.28 17.05
C ASN A 27 18.72 -14.70 17.25
N ASP A 28 18.60 -13.65 18.09
CA ASP A 28 17.35 -12.93 18.33
C ASP A 28 16.79 -12.22 17.08
N GLU A 29 17.64 -12.01 16.10
CA GLU A 29 17.32 -11.41 14.81
C GLU A 29 16.90 -12.43 13.74
N ASN A 30 16.68 -13.68 14.12
CA ASN A 30 16.23 -14.71 13.17
C ASN A 30 14.88 -14.27 12.58
N PRO A 31 14.73 -14.21 11.24
CA PRO A 31 13.49 -13.82 10.57
C PRO A 31 12.26 -14.64 10.97
N ARG A 32 12.44 -15.77 11.63
CA ARG A 32 11.38 -16.66 12.07
C ARG A 32 10.99 -16.39 13.52
N SER A 33 9.78 -15.89 13.76
CA SER A 33 9.26 -15.53 15.08
C SER A 33 8.50 -16.67 15.80
N SER A 34 8.12 -17.76 15.08
CA SER A 34 7.31 -18.83 15.68
C SER A 34 8.12 -19.84 16.47
N ILE A 35 7.76 -20.05 17.75
CA ILE A 35 8.25 -21.14 18.58
C ILE A 35 7.52 -22.41 18.15
N GLU A 36 8.18 -23.28 17.39
CA GLU A 36 7.64 -24.60 17.07
C GLU A 36 7.99 -25.62 18.15
N ASN A 37 7.11 -26.60 18.31
CA ASN A 37 7.39 -27.78 19.14
C ASN A 37 8.67 -28.48 18.64
N ILE A 38 9.63 -28.72 19.54
CA ILE A 38 10.91 -29.37 19.24
C ILE A 38 11.02 -30.75 19.90
N ASP A 39 9.96 -31.33 20.46
CA ASP A 39 10.01 -32.59 21.21
C ASP A 39 10.40 -33.76 20.30
N ASP A 40 9.87 -33.84 19.10
CA ASP A 40 10.27 -34.86 18.11
C ASP A 40 11.74 -34.74 17.74
N LEU A 41 12.23 -33.50 17.60
CA LEU A 41 13.62 -33.22 17.29
C LEU A 41 14.54 -33.61 18.47
N LYS A 42 14.13 -33.33 19.71
CA LYS A 42 14.85 -33.80 20.93
C LYS A 42 14.93 -35.32 21.00
N ALA A 43 13.81 -36.00 20.71
CA ALA A 43 13.78 -37.47 20.67
C ALA A 43 14.73 -38.03 19.62
N SER A 44 14.75 -37.45 18.43
CA SER A 44 15.67 -37.84 17.35
C SER A 44 17.13 -37.57 17.71
N ILE A 45 17.47 -36.41 18.27
CA ILE A 45 18.84 -36.06 18.68
C ILE A 45 19.28 -36.96 19.82
N LYS A 46 18.44 -37.33 20.75
CA LYS A 46 18.76 -38.26 21.82
C LYS A 46 19.04 -39.67 21.32
N ALA A 47 18.34 -40.10 20.26
CA ALA A 47 18.51 -41.45 19.69
C ALA A 47 19.72 -41.55 18.76
N HIS A 48 20.00 -40.54 17.94
CA HIS A 48 20.93 -40.62 16.84
C HIS A 48 22.08 -39.59 16.90
N GLY A 49 22.07 -38.71 17.90
CA GLY A 49 22.99 -37.58 17.95
C GLY A 49 22.57 -36.46 16.99
N LEU A 50 23.35 -35.38 16.98
CA LEU A 50 23.15 -34.26 16.05
C LEU A 50 23.80 -34.56 14.70
N LEU A 51 23.01 -35.05 13.73
CA LEU A 51 23.53 -35.48 12.41
C LEU A 51 23.92 -34.28 11.52
N GLN A 52 23.25 -33.15 11.65
CA GLN A 52 23.58 -31.94 10.88
C GLN A 52 24.18 -30.87 11.79
N PRO A 53 25.44 -30.44 11.56
CA PRO A 53 26.06 -29.38 12.33
C PRO A 53 25.25 -28.07 12.32
N ILE A 54 25.36 -27.30 13.39
CA ILE A 54 24.83 -25.96 13.52
C ILE A 54 25.79 -25.01 12.79
N VAL A 55 25.26 -24.00 12.08
CA VAL A 55 26.10 -22.98 11.46
C VAL A 55 26.14 -21.76 12.38
N VAL A 56 27.36 -21.39 12.76
CA VAL A 56 27.62 -20.25 13.66
C VAL A 56 28.63 -19.30 13.04
N ARG A 57 28.61 -18.05 13.47
CA ARG A 57 29.66 -17.08 13.20
C ARG A 57 30.47 -16.78 14.46
N ASP A 58 31.67 -16.32 14.27
CA ASP A 58 32.56 -15.77 15.29
C ASP A 58 32.47 -14.24 15.35
N GLY A 59 33.42 -13.62 16.01
CA GLY A 59 33.58 -12.16 16.09
C GLY A 59 32.75 -11.50 17.22
N LEU A 60 32.15 -12.30 18.11
CA LEU A 60 31.51 -11.79 19.33
C LEU A 60 32.55 -11.61 20.46
N PRO A 61 32.30 -10.66 21.40
CA PRO A 61 33.11 -10.52 22.61
C PRO A 61 33.21 -11.84 23.39
N ASN A 62 34.30 -12.05 24.10
CA ASN A 62 34.52 -13.20 24.98
C ASN A 62 34.50 -14.57 24.29
N HIS A 63 34.88 -14.67 23.01
CA HIS A 63 34.89 -15.90 22.23
C HIS A 63 33.54 -16.61 22.15
N HIS A 64 32.43 -15.83 22.18
CA HIS A 64 31.10 -16.36 21.92
C HIS A 64 30.83 -16.50 20.42
N TRP A 65 29.92 -17.41 20.12
CA TRP A 65 29.49 -17.74 18.77
C TRP A 65 28.00 -17.44 18.59
N LYS A 66 27.59 -16.89 17.47
CA LYS A 66 26.16 -16.61 17.22
C LYS A 66 25.61 -17.56 16.15
N VAL A 67 24.45 -18.15 16.41
CA VAL A 67 23.79 -19.06 15.46
C VAL A 67 23.35 -18.29 14.21
N ILE A 68 23.77 -18.76 13.03
CA ILE A 68 23.26 -18.30 11.74
C ILE A 68 22.12 -19.23 11.25
N ALA A 69 22.35 -20.55 11.30
CA ALA A 69 21.39 -21.55 10.85
C ALA A 69 21.35 -22.75 11.79
N GLY A 70 20.15 -23.30 12.00
CA GLY A 70 19.95 -24.44 12.88
C GLY A 70 19.50 -24.09 14.29
N SER A 71 18.82 -22.96 14.52
CA SER A 71 18.33 -22.50 15.82
C SER A 71 17.49 -23.55 16.55
N ARG A 72 16.60 -24.28 15.85
CA ARG A 72 15.81 -25.38 16.46
C ARG A 72 16.71 -26.50 16.97
N ARG A 73 17.73 -26.88 16.20
CA ARG A 73 18.72 -27.90 16.60
C ARG A 73 19.53 -27.44 17.79
N PHE A 74 19.98 -26.19 17.78
CA PHE A 74 20.69 -25.60 18.92
C PHE A 74 19.84 -25.61 20.19
N ARG A 75 18.58 -25.15 20.12
CA ARG A 75 17.65 -25.15 21.26
C ARG A 75 17.39 -26.56 21.77
N ALA A 76 17.17 -27.53 20.91
CA ALA A 76 17.00 -28.92 21.30
C ALA A 76 18.24 -29.47 22.02
N CYS A 77 19.45 -29.20 21.54
CA CYS A 77 20.69 -29.59 22.20
C CYS A 77 20.87 -28.94 23.58
N LYS A 78 20.53 -27.67 23.69
CA LYS A 78 20.55 -26.88 24.93
C LYS A 78 19.59 -27.47 25.98
N GLU A 79 18.35 -27.77 25.58
CA GLU A 79 17.36 -28.40 26.47
C GLU A 79 17.70 -29.84 26.86
N LEU A 80 18.42 -30.57 25.99
CA LEU A 80 18.97 -31.90 26.31
C LEU A 80 20.22 -31.87 27.21
N GLY A 81 20.74 -30.69 27.56
CA GLY A 81 21.89 -30.51 28.40
C GLY A 81 23.22 -31.01 27.76
N MET A 82 23.33 -30.95 26.42
CA MET A 82 24.54 -31.33 25.71
C MET A 82 25.68 -30.36 26.05
N GLY A 83 26.88 -30.90 26.40
CA GLY A 83 28.03 -30.07 26.75
C GLY A 83 28.65 -29.38 25.54
N ALA A 84 28.77 -30.08 24.39
CA ALA A 84 29.31 -29.54 23.14
C ALA A 84 28.54 -30.08 21.94
N VAL A 85 28.48 -29.28 20.88
CA VAL A 85 27.79 -29.62 19.63
C VAL A 85 28.64 -29.37 18.40
N PRO A 86 28.50 -30.18 17.33
CA PRO A 86 29.19 -29.96 16.09
C PRO A 86 28.69 -28.72 15.39
N CYS A 87 29.61 -27.84 15.01
CA CYS A 87 29.31 -26.56 14.34
C CYS A 87 30.20 -26.37 13.10
N TYR A 88 29.61 -25.70 12.11
CA TYR A 88 30.37 -25.03 11.06
C TYR A 88 30.51 -23.55 11.42
N VAL A 89 31.73 -23.10 11.57
CA VAL A 89 32.04 -21.68 11.81
C VAL A 89 32.25 -20.98 10.49
N ILE A 90 31.62 -19.82 10.34
CA ILE A 90 31.79 -18.92 9.19
C ILE A 90 32.23 -17.54 9.72
N HIS A 91 33.23 -16.96 9.06
CA HIS A 91 33.74 -15.63 9.40
C HIS A 91 33.01 -14.57 8.56
N VAL A 92 31.97 -13.97 9.13
CA VAL A 92 31.15 -12.96 8.46
C VAL A 92 30.66 -11.91 9.48
N ASP A 93 30.39 -10.70 8.99
CA ASP A 93 29.78 -9.64 9.77
C ASP A 93 28.26 -9.87 10.03
N ASP A 94 27.64 -8.98 10.80
CA ASP A 94 26.21 -9.07 11.15
C ASP A 94 25.29 -9.01 9.93
N GLU A 95 25.62 -8.15 8.96
CA GLU A 95 24.80 -7.97 7.75
C GLU A 95 24.80 -9.24 6.91
N LYS A 96 25.98 -9.81 6.70
CA LYS A 96 26.13 -11.04 5.92
C LYS A 96 25.58 -12.27 6.63
N ALA A 97 25.71 -12.32 7.96
CA ALA A 97 25.08 -13.36 8.77
C ALA A 97 23.56 -13.33 8.63
N PHE A 98 22.96 -12.14 8.64
CA PHE A 98 21.51 -11.96 8.42
C PHE A 98 21.09 -12.39 7.01
N GLU A 99 21.85 -12.04 5.98
CA GLU A 99 21.60 -12.51 4.62
C GLU A 99 21.58 -14.04 4.54
N LEU A 100 22.59 -14.70 5.12
CA LEU A 100 22.71 -16.15 5.09
C LEU A 100 21.57 -16.83 5.84
N ALA A 101 21.18 -16.29 7.01
CA ALA A 101 20.06 -16.78 7.78
C ALA A 101 18.74 -16.61 7.01
N THR A 102 18.57 -15.49 6.33
CA THR A 102 17.38 -15.22 5.50
C THR A 102 17.33 -16.16 4.31
N ALA A 103 18.41 -16.34 3.57
CA ALA A 103 18.48 -17.24 2.42
C ALA A 103 18.18 -18.70 2.80
N GLU A 104 18.66 -19.15 3.95
CA GLU A 104 18.38 -20.50 4.48
C GLU A 104 16.89 -20.68 4.78
N ASN A 105 16.26 -19.70 5.43
CA ASN A 105 14.84 -19.73 5.77
C ASN A 105 13.93 -19.67 4.53
N VAL A 106 14.32 -18.91 3.50
CA VAL A 106 13.58 -18.79 2.23
C VAL A 106 13.51 -20.13 1.50
N VAL A 107 14.60 -20.89 1.48
CA VAL A 107 14.67 -22.21 0.80
C VAL A 107 13.75 -23.24 1.48
N ARG A 108 13.36 -23.03 2.74
CA ARG A 108 12.55 -23.98 3.52
C ARG A 108 11.03 -23.81 3.41
N GLU A 109 10.51 -22.90 2.62
CA GLU A 109 9.06 -22.65 2.43
C GLU A 109 8.25 -22.38 3.73
N ASN A 110 8.89 -21.97 4.83
CA ASN A 110 8.26 -21.89 6.17
C ASN A 110 8.22 -20.47 6.76
N MET A 111 8.51 -19.43 5.97
CA MET A 111 8.38 -18.04 6.44
C MET A 111 6.91 -17.61 6.38
N THR A 112 6.44 -16.95 7.44
CA THR A 112 5.13 -16.28 7.39
C THR A 112 5.23 -15.02 6.53
N ALA A 113 4.10 -14.52 6.06
CA ALA A 113 4.05 -13.27 5.30
C ALA A 113 4.63 -12.08 6.09
N VAL A 114 4.47 -12.09 7.42
CA VAL A 114 5.05 -11.09 8.34
C VAL A 114 6.57 -11.22 8.41
N ASP A 115 7.08 -12.45 8.55
CA ASP A 115 8.52 -12.70 8.60
C ASP A 115 9.20 -12.31 7.27
N GLU A 116 8.57 -12.64 6.12
CA GLU A 116 9.04 -12.19 4.80
C GLU A 116 9.11 -10.66 4.71
N ALA A 117 8.03 -9.97 5.10
CA ALA A 117 7.99 -8.51 5.02
C ALA A 117 9.06 -7.86 5.90
N ASN A 118 9.25 -8.35 7.13
CA ASN A 118 10.25 -7.84 8.06
C ASN A 118 11.68 -8.11 7.55
N ALA A 119 11.96 -9.32 7.03
CA ALA A 119 13.26 -9.65 6.48
C ALA A 119 13.60 -8.76 5.28
N VAL A 120 12.64 -8.57 4.36
CA VAL A 120 12.80 -7.69 3.21
C VAL A 120 13.04 -6.23 3.63
N ALA A 121 12.28 -5.71 4.59
CA ALA A 121 12.45 -4.35 5.10
C ALA A 121 13.86 -4.14 5.71
N LYS A 122 14.37 -5.14 6.46
CA LYS A 122 15.70 -5.08 7.03
C LYS A 122 16.79 -5.08 5.95
N LEU A 123 16.65 -5.88 4.89
CA LEU A 123 17.59 -5.88 3.75
C LEU A 123 17.60 -4.52 3.02
N PHE A 124 16.44 -3.87 2.86
CA PHE A 124 16.38 -2.50 2.34
C PHE A 124 17.09 -1.51 3.26
N ALA A 125 16.93 -1.63 4.59
CA ALA A 125 17.62 -0.78 5.56
C ALA A 125 19.15 -0.95 5.52
N GLN A 126 19.64 -2.14 5.12
CA GLN A 126 21.05 -2.43 4.85
C GLN A 126 21.54 -1.88 3.49
N GLY A 127 20.70 -1.16 2.75
CA GLY A 127 21.04 -0.52 1.48
C GLY A 127 20.95 -1.43 0.25
N LYS A 128 20.40 -2.65 0.37
CA LYS A 128 20.23 -3.55 -0.78
C LYS A 128 19.15 -3.08 -1.73
N GLY A 129 19.39 -3.26 -3.02
CA GLY A 129 18.44 -2.91 -4.07
C GLY A 129 17.29 -3.92 -4.20
N ARG A 130 16.11 -3.44 -4.63
CA ARG A 130 14.92 -4.28 -4.81
C ARG A 130 15.14 -5.50 -5.72
N THR A 131 15.98 -5.37 -6.75
CA THR A 131 16.31 -6.46 -7.69
C THR A 131 17.16 -7.53 -7.00
N GLU A 132 18.13 -7.12 -6.22
CA GLU A 132 19.00 -8.01 -5.44
C GLU A 132 18.19 -8.79 -4.40
N ILE A 133 17.34 -8.07 -3.63
CA ILE A 133 16.44 -8.68 -2.64
C ILE A 133 15.50 -9.67 -3.31
N GLY A 134 14.88 -9.29 -4.43
CA GLY A 134 14.01 -10.20 -5.18
C GLY A 134 14.75 -11.47 -5.58
N ALA A 135 15.96 -11.35 -6.10
CA ALA A 135 16.79 -12.50 -6.49
C ALA A 135 17.14 -13.41 -5.30
N MET A 136 17.42 -12.85 -4.12
CA MET A 136 17.70 -13.62 -2.88
C MET A 136 16.52 -14.50 -2.48
N PHE A 137 15.28 -14.04 -2.71
CA PHE A 137 14.05 -14.76 -2.41
C PHE A 137 13.53 -15.61 -3.60
N GLY A 138 14.23 -15.62 -4.74
CA GLY A 138 13.73 -16.25 -5.98
C GLY A 138 12.43 -15.57 -6.50
N LYS A 139 12.27 -14.29 -6.23
CA LYS A 139 11.10 -13.47 -6.55
C LYS A 139 11.48 -12.26 -7.42
N SER A 140 10.49 -11.53 -7.87
CA SER A 140 10.70 -10.31 -8.66
C SER A 140 11.07 -9.11 -7.78
N ALA A 141 11.68 -8.07 -8.37
CA ALA A 141 11.90 -6.77 -7.72
C ALA A 141 10.59 -6.13 -7.23
N ARG A 142 9.50 -6.32 -7.98
CA ARG A 142 8.15 -5.87 -7.60
C ARG A 142 7.67 -6.53 -6.31
N TRP A 143 7.90 -7.83 -6.16
CA TRP A 143 7.56 -8.55 -4.95
C TRP A 143 8.30 -7.96 -3.73
N ALA A 144 9.62 -7.72 -3.85
CA ALA A 144 10.40 -7.13 -2.76
C ALA A 144 9.86 -5.75 -2.34
N GLU A 145 9.53 -4.90 -3.30
CA GLU A 145 8.95 -3.58 -3.03
C GLU A 145 7.58 -3.69 -2.37
N GLY A 146 6.74 -4.64 -2.79
CA GLY A 146 5.45 -4.92 -2.15
C GLY A 146 5.61 -5.32 -0.68
N ARG A 147 6.57 -6.19 -0.36
CA ARG A 147 6.87 -6.61 1.03
C ARG A 147 7.36 -5.45 1.90
N ARG A 148 8.23 -4.60 1.36
CA ARG A 148 8.69 -3.38 2.07
C ARG A 148 7.52 -2.49 2.47
N ARG A 149 6.60 -2.22 1.54
CA ARG A 149 5.43 -1.37 1.80
C ARG A 149 4.48 -1.95 2.84
N ILE A 150 4.37 -3.27 2.96
CA ILE A 150 3.52 -3.90 3.98
C ILE A 150 3.98 -3.52 5.39
N VAL A 151 5.28 -3.46 5.64
CA VAL A 151 5.82 -3.03 6.95
C VAL A 151 5.47 -1.57 7.23
N GLU A 152 5.38 -0.73 6.21
CA GLU A 152 5.02 0.69 6.34
C GLU A 152 3.55 0.93 6.72
N LEU A 153 2.69 -0.10 6.65
CA LEU A 153 1.30 -0.03 7.15
C LEU A 153 1.21 0.16 8.68
N GLY A 154 2.31 -0.12 9.40
CA GLY A 154 2.40 0.06 10.84
C GLY A 154 1.93 -1.15 11.66
N ASP A 155 2.14 -1.04 12.97
CA ASP A 155 2.01 -2.15 13.92
C ASP A 155 0.61 -2.79 13.96
N LYS A 156 -0.45 -1.98 13.81
CA LYS A 156 -1.84 -2.49 13.86
C LYS A 156 -2.11 -3.45 12.71
N ALA A 157 -1.69 -3.08 11.48
CA ALA A 157 -1.87 -3.90 10.31
C ALA A 157 -0.99 -5.16 10.37
N MET A 158 0.27 -5.01 10.81
CA MET A 158 1.19 -6.13 10.99
C MET A 158 0.68 -7.15 12.03
N LYS A 159 0.12 -6.68 13.16
CA LYS A 159 -0.52 -7.54 14.16
C LYS A 159 -1.76 -8.24 13.62
N ALA A 160 -2.59 -7.55 12.82
CA ALA A 160 -3.77 -8.15 12.20
C ALA A 160 -3.38 -9.24 11.17
N LEU A 161 -2.31 -9.01 10.41
CA LEU A 161 -1.75 -9.98 9.46
C LEU A 161 -1.17 -11.20 10.20
N ALA A 162 -0.40 -10.99 11.28
CA ALA A 162 0.16 -12.05 12.10
C ALA A 162 -0.93 -12.91 12.79
N ALA A 163 -2.03 -12.28 13.23
CA ALA A 163 -3.17 -12.95 13.83
C ALA A 163 -4.11 -13.63 12.82
N GLY A 164 -3.84 -13.53 11.51
CA GLY A 164 -4.69 -14.08 10.45
C GLY A 164 -6.04 -13.37 10.29
N LYS A 165 -6.23 -12.19 10.91
CA LYS A 165 -7.46 -11.38 10.75
C LYS A 165 -7.57 -10.79 9.34
N ILE A 166 -6.45 -10.53 8.72
CA ILE A 166 -6.29 -10.18 7.32
C ILE A 166 -5.26 -11.12 6.69
N ASN A 167 -5.35 -11.34 5.39
CA ASN A 167 -4.35 -12.09 4.65
C ASN A 167 -3.39 -11.13 3.89
N LEU A 168 -2.41 -11.69 3.23
CA LEU A 168 -1.41 -10.94 2.47
C LEU A 168 -2.01 -10.07 1.37
N GLY A 169 -3.05 -10.56 0.66
CA GLY A 169 -3.74 -9.79 -0.37
C GLY A 169 -4.40 -8.52 0.20
N HIS A 170 -4.98 -8.59 1.41
CA HIS A 170 -5.49 -7.40 2.10
C HIS A 170 -4.37 -6.41 2.43
N ALA A 171 -3.23 -6.91 2.96
CA ALA A 171 -2.09 -6.05 3.27
C ALA A 171 -1.55 -5.35 2.01
N GLU A 172 -1.44 -6.05 0.89
CA GLU A 172 -1.03 -5.47 -0.39
C GLU A 172 -2.01 -4.38 -0.86
N VAL A 173 -3.32 -4.61 -0.72
CA VAL A 173 -4.35 -3.61 -1.06
C VAL A 173 -4.26 -2.39 -0.15
N LEU A 174 -4.06 -2.58 1.15
CA LEU A 174 -3.91 -1.48 2.11
C LEU A 174 -2.70 -0.58 1.81
N THR A 175 -1.65 -1.09 1.16
CA THR A 175 -0.51 -0.23 0.71
C THR A 175 -0.89 0.80 -0.36
N MET A 176 -2.10 0.72 -0.93
CA MET A 176 -2.64 1.69 -1.89
C MET A 176 -3.28 2.91 -1.21
N CYS A 177 -3.48 2.83 0.11
CA CYS A 177 -4.13 3.88 0.88
C CYS A 177 -3.13 4.91 1.40
N PRO A 178 -3.53 6.18 1.58
CA PRO A 178 -2.82 7.12 2.42
C PRO A 178 -2.71 6.59 3.86
N LYS A 179 -1.66 7.00 4.57
CA LYS A 179 -1.40 6.49 5.95
C LYS A 179 -2.54 6.80 6.91
N GLU A 180 -3.17 7.95 6.77
CA GLU A 180 -4.32 8.40 7.54
C GLU A 180 -5.56 7.52 7.37
N ASP A 181 -5.72 6.90 6.22
CA ASP A 181 -6.90 6.06 5.90
C ASP A 181 -6.70 4.58 6.26
N ILE A 182 -5.47 4.15 6.58
CA ILE A 182 -5.15 2.73 6.81
C ILE A 182 -6.03 2.13 7.92
N GLU A 183 -6.25 2.85 9.03
CA GLU A 183 -7.07 2.33 10.15
C GLU A 183 -8.53 2.13 9.76
N LYS A 184 -9.10 3.06 9.00
CA LYS A 184 -10.45 2.97 8.43
C LYS A 184 -10.59 1.69 7.61
N TRP A 185 -9.68 1.50 6.66
CA TRP A 185 -9.73 0.38 5.73
C TRP A 185 -9.35 -0.96 6.38
N LEU A 186 -8.46 -0.96 7.36
CA LEU A 186 -8.11 -2.14 8.15
C LEU A 186 -9.33 -2.68 8.91
N GLY A 187 -10.16 -1.81 9.48
CA GLY A 187 -11.43 -2.20 10.12
C GLY A 187 -12.40 -2.89 9.16
N MET A 188 -12.42 -2.48 7.90
CA MET A 188 -13.28 -3.06 6.86
C MET A 188 -12.70 -4.33 6.23
N ALA A 189 -11.37 -4.50 6.23
CA ALA A 189 -10.66 -5.61 5.59
C ALA A 189 -11.06 -6.98 6.13
N GLN A 190 -11.45 -7.07 7.41
CA GLN A 190 -11.84 -8.32 8.06
C GLN A 190 -13.15 -8.93 7.50
N TRP A 191 -13.96 -8.11 6.82
CA TRP A 191 -15.30 -8.48 6.36
C TRP A 191 -15.43 -8.51 4.84
N ARG A 192 -14.35 -8.31 4.10
CA ARG A 192 -14.32 -8.23 2.64
C ARG A 192 -13.18 -9.08 2.09
N SER A 193 -13.32 -9.56 0.88
CA SER A 193 -12.18 -10.12 0.14
C SER A 193 -11.19 -9.00 -0.25
N PRO A 194 -9.92 -9.32 -0.55
CA PRO A 194 -8.97 -8.34 -1.06
C PRO A 194 -9.48 -7.58 -2.30
N GLU A 195 -10.18 -8.26 -3.20
CA GLU A 195 -10.75 -7.69 -4.41
C GLU A 195 -11.88 -6.69 -4.11
N GLU A 196 -12.76 -7.03 -3.18
CA GLU A 196 -13.84 -6.14 -2.71
C GLU A 196 -13.28 -4.92 -1.97
N LEU A 197 -12.27 -5.13 -1.14
CA LEU A 197 -11.57 -4.06 -0.45
C LEU A 197 -10.90 -3.11 -1.46
N LYS A 198 -10.18 -3.65 -2.46
CA LYS A 198 -9.58 -2.87 -3.53
C LYS A 198 -10.62 -2.04 -4.28
N ARG A 199 -11.75 -2.66 -4.64
CA ARG A 199 -12.84 -1.94 -5.33
C ARG A 199 -13.42 -0.81 -4.49
N ALA A 200 -13.64 -1.06 -3.19
CA ALA A 200 -14.13 -0.04 -2.27
C ALA A 200 -13.17 1.16 -2.13
N ILE A 201 -11.87 0.89 -2.00
CA ILE A 201 -10.83 1.92 -1.93
C ILE A 201 -10.78 2.72 -3.24
N MET A 202 -10.84 2.03 -4.39
CA MET A 202 -10.79 2.71 -5.69
C MET A 202 -12.01 3.57 -5.95
N ASN A 203 -13.19 3.18 -5.47
CA ASN A 203 -14.42 3.96 -5.62
C ASN A 203 -14.38 5.31 -4.85
N GLU A 204 -13.53 5.43 -3.82
CA GLU A 204 -13.29 6.70 -3.13
C GLU A 204 -12.26 7.60 -3.84
N LYS A 205 -11.57 7.09 -4.86
CA LYS A 205 -10.60 7.90 -5.61
C LYS A 205 -11.26 8.64 -6.76
N PRO A 206 -10.92 9.90 -6.98
CA PRO A 206 -11.47 10.66 -8.09
C PRO A 206 -11.10 10.03 -9.44
N LEU A 207 -12.12 9.81 -10.28
CA LEU A 207 -11.95 9.30 -11.63
C LEU A 207 -11.51 10.42 -12.57
N LEU A 208 -10.37 10.29 -13.20
CA LEU A 208 -9.79 11.33 -14.07
C LEU A 208 -10.58 11.56 -15.36
N GLU A 209 -11.34 10.57 -15.83
CA GLU A 209 -12.23 10.73 -17.00
C GLU A 209 -13.42 11.65 -16.70
N LYS A 210 -13.85 11.70 -15.43
CA LYS A 210 -14.94 12.58 -14.95
C LYS A 210 -14.44 13.87 -14.33
N ALA A 211 -13.14 14.16 -14.42
CA ALA A 211 -12.60 15.38 -13.85
C ALA A 211 -13.13 16.62 -14.58
N PRO A 212 -13.54 17.69 -13.86
CA PRO A 212 -14.07 18.92 -14.45
C PRO A 212 -12.98 19.77 -15.13
N PHE A 213 -11.75 19.27 -15.18
CA PHE A 213 -10.62 19.90 -15.85
C PHE A 213 -10.00 18.95 -16.88
N ASN A 214 -9.21 19.47 -17.82
CA ASN A 214 -8.56 18.64 -18.83
C ASN A 214 -7.45 17.79 -18.22
N ALA A 215 -7.83 16.62 -17.65
CA ALA A 215 -6.91 15.68 -17.02
C ALA A 215 -5.83 15.15 -18.00
N LYS A 216 -6.13 15.01 -19.29
CA LYS A 216 -5.14 14.59 -20.31
C LYS A 216 -3.99 15.59 -20.43
N LYS A 217 -4.27 16.89 -20.24
CA LYS A 217 -3.26 17.96 -20.28
C LYS A 217 -2.56 18.12 -18.92
N VAL A 218 -3.35 18.24 -17.84
CA VAL A 218 -2.84 18.54 -16.49
C VAL A 218 -2.08 17.35 -15.90
N CYS A 219 -2.57 16.11 -16.10
CA CYS A 219 -2.03 14.90 -15.50
C CYS A 219 -1.19 14.05 -16.49
N LYS A 220 -0.71 14.62 -17.60
CA LYS A 220 -0.03 13.85 -18.66
C LYS A 220 1.15 13.00 -18.16
N ASN A 221 1.97 13.54 -17.24
CA ASN A 221 3.15 12.89 -16.68
C ASN A 221 3.06 12.81 -15.13
N CYS A 222 1.86 12.69 -14.60
CA CYS A 222 1.66 12.71 -13.16
C CYS A 222 1.91 11.32 -12.55
N GLU A 223 2.84 11.25 -11.60
CA GLU A 223 3.16 10.00 -10.88
C GLU A 223 2.00 9.53 -9.97
N ASN A 224 1.08 10.44 -9.62
CA ASN A 224 -0.10 10.13 -8.81
C ASN A 224 -1.31 9.64 -9.63
N ARG A 225 -1.09 9.13 -10.82
CA ARG A 225 -2.11 8.42 -11.59
C ARG A 225 -2.02 6.92 -11.33
N SER A 226 -3.16 6.28 -11.15
CA SER A 226 -3.21 4.82 -10.92
C SER A 226 -2.61 4.00 -12.07
N ASP A 227 -2.80 4.44 -13.31
CA ASP A 227 -2.25 3.79 -14.51
C ASP A 227 -0.74 4.02 -14.72
N CYS A 228 -0.15 5.02 -14.05
CA CYS A 228 1.30 5.21 -13.99
C CYS A 228 1.96 4.34 -12.92
N GLN A 229 1.20 3.89 -11.92
CA GLN A 229 1.67 3.03 -10.83
C GLN A 229 1.23 1.57 -11.02
N ARG A 230 1.49 1.01 -12.21
CA ARG A 230 1.11 -0.38 -12.56
C ARG A 230 1.65 -1.43 -11.59
N ASP A 231 2.76 -1.13 -10.94
CA ASP A 231 3.35 -2.00 -9.92
C ASP A 231 2.43 -2.19 -8.70
N LEU A 232 1.56 -1.22 -8.40
CA LEU A 232 0.60 -1.28 -7.30
C LEU A 232 -0.79 -1.71 -7.76
N PHE A 233 -1.27 -1.10 -8.84
CA PHE A 233 -2.68 -1.19 -9.24
C PHE A 233 -2.91 -2.27 -10.29
N GLY A 234 -1.84 -2.79 -10.93
CA GLY A 234 -1.94 -3.66 -12.10
C GLY A 234 -2.46 -2.88 -13.32
N ASP A 235 -3.00 -3.61 -14.29
CA ASP A 235 -3.67 -3.00 -15.45
C ASP A 235 -5.08 -2.57 -15.04
N VAL A 236 -5.25 -1.29 -14.70
CA VAL A 236 -6.57 -0.70 -14.39
C VAL A 236 -7.20 -0.16 -15.67
N GLN A 237 -8.49 -0.44 -15.88
CA GLN A 237 -9.23 0.05 -17.06
C GLN A 237 -9.40 1.58 -17.02
N ASN A 238 -9.57 2.15 -15.81
CA ASN A 238 -9.81 3.57 -15.59
C ASN A 238 -8.64 4.21 -14.85
N SER A 239 -8.33 5.46 -15.17
CA SER A 239 -7.32 6.25 -14.48
C SER A 239 -7.94 7.01 -13.30
N TYR A 240 -7.40 6.82 -12.11
CA TYR A 240 -7.79 7.51 -10.88
C TYR A 240 -6.68 8.45 -10.41
N CYS A 241 -7.06 9.56 -9.76
CA CYS A 241 -6.11 10.41 -9.06
C CYS A 241 -5.85 9.87 -7.65
N LEU A 242 -4.59 9.64 -7.32
CA LEU A 242 -4.16 9.11 -6.02
C LEU A 242 -3.82 10.23 -5.01
N ASN A 243 -3.77 11.48 -5.47
CA ASN A 243 -3.52 12.65 -4.63
C ASN A 243 -4.76 13.55 -4.63
N ARG A 244 -5.58 13.42 -3.58
CA ARG A 244 -6.84 14.13 -3.41
C ARG A 244 -6.65 15.66 -3.38
N GLU A 245 -5.67 16.15 -2.64
CA GLU A 245 -5.39 17.60 -2.55
C GLU A 245 -5.05 18.19 -3.92
N CYS A 246 -4.23 17.48 -4.71
CA CYS A 246 -3.90 17.90 -6.07
C CYS A 246 -5.15 17.92 -6.97
N PHE A 247 -6.04 16.93 -6.84
CA PHE A 247 -7.30 16.90 -7.59
C PHE A 247 -8.18 18.08 -7.24
N GLU A 248 -8.47 18.31 -5.96
CA GLU A 248 -9.29 19.43 -5.44
C GLU A 248 -8.71 20.79 -5.86
N LYS A 249 -7.40 20.96 -5.80
CA LYS A 249 -6.75 22.19 -6.30
C LYS A 249 -7.01 22.45 -7.79
N ASN A 250 -7.07 21.40 -8.61
CA ASN A 250 -7.37 21.55 -10.03
C ASN A 250 -8.87 21.75 -10.29
N VAL A 251 -9.75 21.18 -9.45
CA VAL A 251 -11.20 21.49 -9.45
C VAL A 251 -11.41 22.98 -9.15
N LYS A 252 -10.83 23.52 -8.08
CA LYS A 252 -10.92 24.94 -7.74
C LYS A 252 -10.46 25.85 -8.88
N LYS A 253 -9.39 25.50 -9.58
CA LYS A 253 -8.95 26.25 -10.77
C LYS A 253 -9.93 26.16 -11.92
N ALA A 254 -10.60 25.01 -12.11
CA ALA A 254 -11.64 24.86 -13.13
C ALA A 254 -12.84 25.73 -12.78
N VAL A 255 -13.31 25.72 -11.51
CA VAL A 255 -14.36 26.58 -10.99
C VAL A 255 -14.06 28.06 -11.27
N GLU A 256 -12.87 28.53 -10.89
CA GLU A 256 -12.47 29.91 -11.14
C GLU A 256 -12.46 30.27 -12.64
N THR A 257 -12.05 29.33 -13.48
CA THR A 257 -12.02 29.53 -14.94
C THR A 257 -13.43 29.65 -15.50
N ILE A 258 -14.33 28.75 -15.10
CA ILE A 258 -15.74 28.76 -15.51
C ILE A 258 -16.41 30.05 -15.01
N ARG A 259 -16.23 30.41 -13.73
CA ARG A 259 -16.75 31.62 -13.13
C ARG A 259 -16.35 32.88 -13.92
N LYS A 260 -15.08 33.01 -14.27
CA LYS A 260 -14.58 34.11 -15.09
C LYS A 260 -15.21 34.16 -16.49
N GLN A 261 -15.37 33.00 -17.12
CA GLN A 261 -15.96 32.90 -18.46
C GLN A 261 -17.45 33.29 -18.44
N LEU A 262 -18.21 32.80 -17.45
CA LEU A 262 -19.63 33.12 -17.32
C LEU A 262 -19.82 34.61 -17.02
N THR A 263 -19.06 35.19 -16.10
CA THR A 263 -19.10 36.63 -15.79
C THR A 263 -18.72 37.48 -17.00
N ALA A 264 -17.70 37.08 -17.79
CA ALA A 264 -17.30 37.79 -19.00
C ALA A 264 -18.40 37.74 -20.08
N ASN A 265 -19.23 36.70 -20.08
CA ASN A 265 -20.42 36.57 -20.95
C ASN A 265 -21.66 37.32 -20.45
N GLY A 266 -21.54 38.05 -19.35
CA GLY A 266 -22.63 38.87 -18.80
C GLY A 266 -23.56 38.16 -17.84
N TYR A 267 -23.22 36.95 -17.40
CA TYR A 267 -23.96 36.22 -16.38
C TYR A 267 -23.58 36.72 -14.98
N THR A 268 -24.54 36.74 -14.06
CA THR A 268 -24.35 37.11 -12.66
C THR A 268 -24.42 35.85 -11.80
N GLU A 269 -23.48 35.70 -10.86
CA GLU A 269 -23.51 34.56 -9.94
C GLU A 269 -24.71 34.68 -8.97
N VAL A 270 -25.38 33.55 -8.73
CA VAL A 270 -26.49 33.46 -7.79
C VAL A 270 -25.97 33.71 -6.38
N PRO A 271 -26.67 34.51 -5.52
CA PRO A 271 -26.29 34.67 -4.12
C PRO A 271 -26.18 33.33 -3.39
N GLU A 272 -25.27 33.24 -2.43
CA GLU A 272 -25.00 32.00 -1.68
C GLU A 272 -26.26 31.46 -0.98
N ASP A 273 -27.09 32.35 -0.43
CA ASP A 273 -28.35 31.99 0.24
C ASP A 273 -29.37 31.35 -0.72
N ASP A 274 -29.33 31.72 -1.99
CA ASP A 274 -30.24 31.21 -3.03
C ASP A 274 -29.68 30.05 -3.83
N TYR A 275 -28.47 29.60 -3.52
CA TYR A 275 -27.73 28.60 -4.32
C TYR A 275 -28.53 27.30 -4.50
N SER A 276 -29.03 26.72 -3.40
CA SER A 276 -29.84 25.50 -3.47
C SER A 276 -31.14 25.69 -4.26
N ALA A 277 -31.78 26.86 -4.11
CA ALA A 277 -32.99 27.17 -4.86
C ALA A 277 -32.72 27.25 -6.37
N ALA A 278 -31.63 27.87 -6.77
CA ALA A 278 -31.21 27.95 -8.16
C ALA A 278 -30.79 26.57 -8.73
N MET A 279 -30.06 25.77 -7.95
CA MET A 279 -29.63 24.44 -8.34
C MET A 279 -30.80 23.48 -8.56
N TYR A 280 -31.85 23.58 -7.80
CA TYR A 280 -33.01 22.70 -7.90
C TYR A 280 -34.25 23.33 -8.58
N GLY A 281 -34.14 24.56 -9.04
CA GLY A 281 -35.24 25.25 -9.73
C GLY A 281 -36.40 25.67 -8.82
N TRP A 282 -36.13 26.07 -7.56
CA TRP A 282 -37.11 26.54 -6.59
C TRP A 282 -37.10 28.05 -6.47
N SER A 283 -38.09 28.58 -5.71
CA SER A 283 -38.16 30.02 -5.35
C SER A 283 -38.06 30.97 -6.57
N GLY A 284 -38.72 30.61 -7.66
CA GLY A 284 -38.74 31.43 -8.87
C GLY A 284 -37.52 31.29 -9.78
N TYR A 285 -36.56 30.42 -9.43
CA TYR A 285 -35.48 30.11 -10.34
C TYR A 285 -35.91 29.11 -11.40
N CYS A 286 -35.68 29.42 -12.67
CA CYS A 286 -35.90 28.54 -13.80
C CYS A 286 -34.57 28.16 -14.41
N GLN A 287 -34.23 26.87 -14.37
CA GLN A 287 -33.03 26.34 -15.02
C GLN A 287 -33.19 26.36 -16.54
N VAL A 288 -32.10 26.60 -17.24
CA VAL A 288 -32.08 26.51 -18.69
C VAL A 288 -31.91 25.05 -19.08
N ASP A 289 -32.93 24.49 -19.75
CA ASP A 289 -32.88 23.16 -20.34
C ASP A 289 -33.12 23.30 -21.84
N ASP A 290 -32.08 23.09 -22.63
CA ASP A 290 -32.14 23.24 -24.09
C ASP A 290 -32.89 22.09 -24.78
N GLU A 291 -33.18 21.00 -24.07
CA GLU A 291 -33.89 19.82 -24.59
C GLU A 291 -35.43 19.89 -24.33
N ASP A 292 -35.88 20.77 -23.40
CA ASP A 292 -37.28 20.95 -23.03
C ASP A 292 -37.89 22.18 -23.73
N GLU A 293 -38.77 21.96 -24.69
CA GLU A 293 -39.44 23.05 -25.46
C GLU A 293 -40.29 23.96 -24.59
N ASP A 294 -40.94 23.46 -23.53
CA ASP A 294 -41.77 24.28 -22.65
C ASP A 294 -40.90 25.10 -21.69
N ASN A 295 -39.76 24.58 -21.28
CA ASN A 295 -38.74 25.32 -20.54
C ASN A 295 -38.19 26.47 -21.40
N GLN A 296 -37.87 26.23 -22.67
CA GLN A 296 -37.35 27.25 -23.58
C GLN A 296 -38.36 28.41 -23.75
N LYS A 297 -39.67 28.12 -23.88
CA LYS A 297 -40.72 29.17 -23.93
C LYS A 297 -40.75 30.00 -22.66
N THR A 298 -40.68 29.34 -21.50
CA THR A 298 -40.63 30.02 -20.20
C THR A 298 -39.41 30.94 -20.10
N ILE A 299 -38.25 30.48 -20.54
CA ILE A 299 -37.02 31.28 -20.56
C ILE A 299 -37.14 32.47 -21.50
N GLU A 300 -37.79 32.32 -22.66
CA GLU A 300 -38.03 33.43 -23.60
C GLU A 300 -38.96 34.48 -23.01
N GLU A 301 -40.03 34.06 -22.30
CA GLU A 301 -40.93 34.97 -21.58
C GLU A 301 -40.19 35.74 -20.47
N LEU A 302 -39.34 35.08 -19.68
CA LEU A 302 -38.53 35.72 -18.65
C LEU A 302 -37.54 36.72 -19.24
N LYS A 303 -36.90 36.39 -20.37
CA LYS A 303 -36.05 37.33 -21.10
C LYS A 303 -36.83 38.54 -21.60
N ALA A 304 -38.05 38.33 -22.13
CA ALA A 304 -38.90 39.42 -22.59
C ALA A 304 -39.35 40.36 -21.45
N LYS A 305 -39.48 39.83 -20.22
CA LYS A 305 -39.72 40.59 -18.98
C LYS A 305 -38.46 41.30 -18.45
N GLY A 306 -37.29 41.09 -19.05
CA GLY A 306 -36.02 41.72 -18.68
C GLY A 306 -35.22 40.94 -17.62
N ALA A 307 -35.55 39.68 -17.33
CA ALA A 307 -34.77 38.85 -16.46
C ALA A 307 -33.35 38.64 -16.98
N LYS A 308 -32.36 38.80 -16.12
CA LYS A 308 -30.95 38.61 -16.47
C LYS A 308 -30.53 37.17 -16.21
N PRO A 309 -29.64 36.60 -17.04
CA PRO A 309 -29.11 35.27 -16.80
C PRO A 309 -28.20 35.26 -15.60
N MET A 310 -28.42 34.29 -14.76
CA MET A 310 -27.59 34.01 -13.60
C MET A 310 -26.98 32.61 -13.72
N PHE A 311 -25.97 32.32 -12.92
CA PHE A 311 -25.40 30.99 -12.86
C PHE A 311 -25.11 30.57 -11.42
N TRP A 312 -25.21 29.28 -11.18
CA TRP A 312 -24.70 28.63 -9.99
C TRP A 312 -23.52 27.72 -10.38
N ILE A 313 -22.60 27.47 -9.47
CA ILE A 313 -21.44 26.58 -9.70
C ILE A 313 -21.12 25.87 -8.41
N ASP A 314 -21.00 24.55 -8.48
CA ASP A 314 -20.59 23.71 -7.35
C ASP A 314 -19.07 23.76 -7.19
N GLU A 315 -18.60 24.15 -6.02
CA GLU A 315 -17.18 24.35 -5.69
C GLU A 315 -16.38 23.05 -5.67
N ASP A 316 -17.03 21.91 -5.42
CA ASP A 316 -16.40 20.61 -5.28
C ASP A 316 -16.38 19.79 -6.58
N THR A 317 -17.40 19.94 -7.41
CA THR A 317 -17.55 19.20 -8.67
C THR A 317 -17.27 20.04 -9.91
N ALA A 318 -17.32 21.38 -9.79
CA ALA A 318 -17.33 22.36 -10.86
C ALA A 318 -18.51 22.15 -11.86
N GLU A 319 -19.55 21.46 -11.43
CA GLU A 319 -20.83 21.46 -12.13
C GLU A 319 -21.45 22.85 -12.02
N TYR A 320 -22.07 23.31 -13.08
CA TYR A 320 -22.73 24.63 -13.10
C TYR A 320 -23.99 24.57 -13.94
N GLY A 321 -24.92 25.46 -13.63
CA GLY A 321 -26.13 25.67 -14.42
C GLY A 321 -26.40 27.12 -14.62
N VAL A 322 -27.10 27.43 -15.70
CA VAL A 322 -27.59 28.75 -16.00
C VAL A 322 -29.08 28.81 -15.62
N VAL A 323 -29.47 29.88 -14.95
CA VAL A 323 -30.82 30.09 -14.46
C VAL A 323 -31.31 31.49 -14.77
N TYR A 324 -32.64 31.66 -14.82
CA TYR A 324 -33.31 32.94 -14.82
C TYR A 324 -34.21 33.03 -13.60
N LYS A 325 -34.28 34.19 -12.93
CA LYS A 325 -35.16 34.39 -11.77
C LYS A 325 -36.44 35.14 -12.22
N ASP A 326 -37.59 34.60 -11.85
CA ASP A 326 -38.88 35.29 -11.98
C ASP A 326 -39.14 36.14 -10.71
N ASP A 327 -38.85 37.42 -10.78
CA ASP A 327 -39.06 38.34 -9.67
C ASP A 327 -40.56 38.59 -9.35
N SER A 328 -41.49 38.07 -10.18
CA SER A 328 -42.92 38.20 -9.95
C SER A 328 -43.48 37.22 -8.91
N SER A 329 -42.69 36.18 -8.55
CA SER A 329 -43.12 35.12 -7.61
C SER A 329 -42.94 35.47 -6.12
N ASN A 330 -42.35 36.62 -5.79
CA ASN A 330 -42.10 37.04 -4.39
C ASN A 330 -43.21 37.96 -3.80
N SER A 331 -44.39 38.04 -4.39
CA SER A 331 -45.43 38.98 -3.94
C SER A 331 -46.59 38.39 -3.12
N ASP A 332 -46.60 37.07 -2.83
CA ASP A 332 -47.71 36.44 -2.11
C ASP A 332 -47.26 35.49 -1.00
N ASP A 333 -46.59 35.98 0.05
CA ASP A 333 -46.55 35.26 1.35
C ASP A 333 -46.32 36.23 2.53
N ASP A 334 -47.11 37.33 2.57
CA ASP A 334 -47.33 38.10 3.79
C ASP A 334 -48.87 38.25 3.95
N GLY A 335 -49.45 37.20 4.54
CA GLY A 335 -50.85 37.15 4.89
C GLY A 335 -51.10 36.27 6.09
#